data_622341e19ff5a76973354ee48c7d7ab7
#
_entry.id   622341e19ff5a76973354ee48c7d7ab7
#
_cell.length_a   1.000
_cell.length_b   1.000
_cell.length_c   1.000
_cell.angle_alpha   90.00
_cell.angle_beta   90.00
_cell.angle_gamma   90.00
#
_symmetry.space_group_name_H-M   'P 1'
#
loop_
_entity.id
_entity.type
_entity.pdbx_description
1 polymer ?
#
loop_
_entity_poly.entity_id
_entity_poly.type
_entity_poly.pdbx_seq_one_letter_code
_entity_poly.pdbx_strand_id
1 'polypeptide(L)'
;FLLLRLKELGLSQEEVALAYTLYNLLYALLAYPLGGLADRVGLGRMVATGFGLYALVYLGFAWARTAFWALGFLFLYALYSAAFEGANRAYLATLVPEEAKAGAIGLYHTVVGVLLLPASLLFGLLWQAFGAAAAFLTGAALALGALLLFLVDGTGRRAYPG
;
A
#
# COMPACT_ATOMS: atom_id res chain seq x y z
N PHE A 1 -3.78 3.79 -11.10
CA PHE A 1 -5.25 3.92 -10.95
C PHE A 1 -5.65 5.09 -10.04
N LEU A 2 -4.95 5.36 -8.92
CA LEU A 2 -5.23 6.52 -8.06
C LEU A 2 -5.20 7.84 -8.87
N LEU A 3 -4.16 8.05 -9.68
CA LEU A 3 -4.02 9.22 -10.54
C LEU A 3 -5.09 9.27 -11.65
N LEU A 4 -5.49 8.11 -12.17
CA LEU A 4 -6.58 8.03 -13.15
C LEU A 4 -7.91 8.51 -12.52
N ARG A 5 -8.16 8.14 -11.27
CA ARG A 5 -9.33 8.60 -10.53
C ARG A 5 -9.35 10.12 -10.32
N LEU A 6 -8.19 10.72 -10.02
CA LEU A 6 -8.08 12.19 -9.92
C LEU A 6 -8.47 12.87 -11.24
N LYS A 7 -8.01 12.30 -12.37
CA LYS A 7 -8.35 12.81 -13.70
C LYS A 7 -9.86 12.70 -13.99
N GLU A 8 -10.48 11.56 -13.64
CA GLU A 8 -11.95 11.39 -13.78
C GLU A 8 -12.74 12.38 -12.91
N LEU A 9 -12.19 12.78 -11.76
CA LEU A 9 -12.80 13.76 -10.86
C LEU A 9 -12.55 15.21 -11.28
N GLY A 10 -11.96 15.43 -12.45
CA GLY A 10 -11.87 16.73 -13.11
C GLY A 10 -10.53 17.45 -12.99
N LEU A 11 -9.48 16.82 -12.44
CA LEU A 11 -8.15 17.42 -12.47
C LEU A 11 -7.56 17.39 -13.89
N SER A 12 -6.91 18.48 -14.27
CA SER A 12 -6.09 18.55 -15.49
C SER A 12 -4.87 17.64 -15.39
N GLN A 13 -4.22 17.38 -16.51
CA GLN A 13 -3.01 16.55 -16.53
C GLN A 13 -1.86 17.17 -15.71
N GLU A 14 -1.76 18.50 -15.72
CA GLU A 14 -0.76 19.25 -14.95
C GLU A 14 -1.03 19.16 -13.45
N GLU A 15 -2.29 19.28 -13.02
CA GLU A 15 -2.70 19.14 -11.62
C GLU A 15 -2.45 17.70 -11.10
N VAL A 16 -2.70 16.68 -11.93
CA VAL A 16 -2.39 15.29 -11.59
C VAL A 16 -0.89 15.09 -11.46
N ALA A 17 -0.08 15.67 -12.37
CA ALA A 17 1.38 15.61 -12.28
C ALA A 17 1.90 16.31 -11.02
N LEU A 18 1.34 17.47 -10.66
CA LEU A 18 1.66 18.19 -9.43
C LEU A 18 1.28 17.36 -8.20
N ALA A 19 0.08 16.78 -8.18
CA ALA A 19 -0.38 15.93 -7.08
C ALA A 19 0.55 14.71 -6.88
N TYR A 20 1.01 14.09 -7.96
CA TYR A 20 1.98 13.00 -7.92
C TYR A 20 3.36 13.46 -7.42
N THR A 21 3.80 14.64 -7.81
CA THR A 21 5.06 15.23 -7.31
C THR A 21 4.99 15.48 -5.81
N LEU A 22 3.90 16.07 -5.33
CA LEU A 22 3.65 16.32 -3.91
C LEU A 22 3.55 15.00 -3.11
N TYR A 23 2.89 13.99 -3.67
CA TYR A 23 2.86 12.64 -3.10
C TYR A 23 4.28 12.09 -2.90
N ASN A 24 5.14 12.14 -3.93
CA ASN A 24 6.52 11.64 -3.84
C ASN A 24 7.36 12.43 -2.83
N LEU A 25 7.20 13.76 -2.78
CA LEU A 25 7.88 14.60 -1.81
C LEU A 25 7.46 14.24 -0.38
N LEU A 26 6.17 14.10 -0.14
CA LEU A 26 5.64 13.71 1.17
C LEU A 26 6.12 12.31 1.57
N TYR A 27 6.07 11.36 0.64
CA TYR A 27 6.62 10.01 0.83
C TYR A 27 8.10 10.06 1.27
N ALA A 28 8.93 10.82 0.55
CA ALA A 28 10.35 10.92 0.84
C ALA A 28 10.63 11.56 2.21
N LEU A 29 9.89 12.61 2.56
CA LEU A 29 10.00 13.29 3.86
C LEU A 29 9.57 12.41 5.03
N LEU A 30 8.53 11.58 4.82
CA LEU A 30 7.96 10.73 5.87
C LEU A 30 8.68 9.38 6.01
N ALA A 31 9.39 8.90 4.98
CA ALA A 31 10.04 7.59 4.99
C ALA A 31 11.02 7.42 6.15
N TYR A 32 11.84 8.42 6.42
CA TYR A 32 12.81 8.39 7.51
C TYR A 32 12.17 8.37 8.92
N PRO A 33 11.29 9.32 9.29
CA PRO A 33 10.67 9.32 10.62
C PRO A 33 9.77 8.10 10.86
N LEU A 34 9.08 7.61 9.83
CA LEU A 34 8.22 6.43 9.95
C LEU A 34 9.01 5.13 10.03
N GLY A 35 10.18 5.05 9.39
CA GLY A 35 11.12 3.95 9.63
C GLY A 35 11.51 3.83 11.10
N GLY A 36 11.92 4.94 11.73
CA GLY A 36 12.23 4.96 13.17
C GLY A 36 11.03 4.66 14.06
N LEU A 37 9.81 4.98 13.63
CA LEU A 37 8.59 4.62 14.34
C LEU A 37 8.33 3.11 14.25
N ALA A 38 8.59 2.48 13.11
CA ALA A 38 8.42 1.04 12.91
C ALA A 38 9.27 0.23 13.91
N ASP A 39 10.50 0.68 14.19
CA ASP A 39 11.40 0.04 15.17
C ASP A 39 10.83 0.11 16.60
N ARG A 40 10.13 1.19 16.95
CA ARG A 40 9.55 1.39 18.28
C ARG A 40 8.22 0.66 18.50
N VAL A 41 7.36 0.71 17.49
CA VAL A 41 6.00 0.11 17.55
C VAL A 41 6.04 -1.40 17.35
N GLY A 42 7.04 -1.88 16.62
CA GLY A 42 7.22 -3.26 16.20
C GLY A 42 6.75 -3.49 14.76
N LEU A 43 7.61 -4.16 14.00
CA LEU A 43 7.46 -4.34 12.54
C LEU A 43 6.13 -5.02 12.18
N GLY A 44 5.72 -6.07 12.90
CA GLY A 44 4.47 -6.77 12.61
C GLY A 44 3.22 -5.88 12.81
N ARG A 45 3.21 -5.02 13.84
CA ARG A 45 2.13 -4.06 14.04
C ARG A 45 2.11 -2.99 12.95
N MET A 46 3.28 -2.55 12.51
CA MET A 46 3.41 -1.57 11.43
C MET A 46 2.89 -2.16 10.10
N VAL A 47 3.22 -3.41 9.79
CA VAL A 47 2.69 -4.12 8.61
C VAL A 47 1.16 -4.26 8.69
N ALA A 48 0.60 -4.66 9.84
CA ALA A 48 -0.84 -4.73 10.03
C ALA A 48 -1.53 -3.37 9.85
N THR A 49 -0.95 -2.30 10.42
CA THR A 49 -1.44 -0.92 10.24
C THR A 49 -1.39 -0.50 8.78
N GLY A 50 -0.35 -0.92 8.05
CA GLY A 50 -0.22 -0.69 6.61
C GLY A 50 -1.38 -1.27 5.81
N PHE A 51 -1.75 -2.53 6.03
CA PHE A 51 -2.92 -3.13 5.38
C PHE A 51 -4.21 -2.36 5.69
N GLY A 52 -4.40 -1.94 6.94
CA GLY A 52 -5.56 -1.13 7.34
C GLY A 52 -5.61 0.23 6.67
N LEU A 53 -4.49 0.95 6.61
CA LEU A 53 -4.37 2.23 5.92
C LEU A 53 -4.61 2.09 4.41
N TYR A 54 -4.06 1.05 3.79
CA TYR A 54 -4.31 0.77 2.38
C TYR A 54 -5.80 0.56 2.10
N ALA A 55 -6.47 -0.26 2.91
CA ALA A 55 -7.91 -0.49 2.79
C ALA A 55 -8.70 0.82 2.97
N LEU A 56 -8.35 1.66 3.95
CA LEU A 56 -8.97 2.95 4.20
C LEU A 56 -8.81 3.90 2.99
N VAL A 57 -7.60 3.98 2.43
CA VAL A 57 -7.34 4.80 1.23
C VAL A 57 -8.21 4.34 0.06
N TYR A 58 -8.26 3.03 -0.18
CA TYR A 58 -9.04 2.47 -1.29
C TYR A 58 -10.55 2.66 -1.08
N LEU A 59 -11.06 2.50 0.13
CA LEU A 59 -12.43 2.87 0.47
C LEU A 59 -12.69 4.37 0.23
N GLY A 60 -11.75 5.21 0.64
CA GLY A 60 -11.84 6.65 0.38
C GLY A 60 -11.94 6.99 -1.10
N PHE A 61 -11.10 6.38 -1.94
CA PHE A 61 -11.16 6.56 -3.41
C PHE A 61 -12.44 6.00 -4.04
N ALA A 62 -12.99 4.90 -3.49
CA ALA A 62 -14.27 4.34 -3.95
C ALA A 62 -15.43 5.34 -3.79
N TRP A 63 -15.44 6.08 -2.68
CA TRP A 63 -16.51 7.03 -2.37
C TRP A 63 -16.16 8.50 -2.65
N ALA A 64 -14.92 8.81 -3.06
CA ALA A 64 -14.54 10.18 -3.40
C ALA A 64 -15.38 10.70 -4.58
N ARG A 65 -16.17 11.74 -4.32
CA ARG A 65 -17.03 12.42 -5.31
C ARG A 65 -16.40 13.69 -5.86
N THR A 66 -15.37 14.20 -5.23
CA THR A 66 -14.64 15.41 -5.64
C THR A 66 -13.14 15.17 -5.59
N ALA A 67 -12.41 15.90 -6.43
CA ALA A 67 -10.95 15.87 -6.46
C ALA A 67 -10.32 16.21 -5.09
N PHE A 68 -10.95 17.11 -4.32
CA PHE A 68 -10.48 17.49 -2.99
C PHE A 68 -10.35 16.30 -2.03
N TRP A 69 -11.39 15.45 -1.94
CA TRP A 69 -11.35 14.25 -1.11
C TRP A 69 -10.36 13.23 -1.64
N ALA A 70 -10.30 13.03 -2.96
CA ALA A 70 -9.36 12.11 -3.56
C ALA A 70 -7.89 12.52 -3.34
N LEU A 71 -7.59 13.83 -3.37
CA LEU A 71 -6.26 14.36 -3.01
C LEU A 71 -5.93 14.09 -1.54
N GLY A 72 -6.87 14.26 -0.62
CA GLY A 72 -6.68 13.92 0.79
C GLY A 72 -6.31 12.45 0.98
N PHE A 73 -7.00 11.53 0.28
CA PHE A 73 -6.66 10.10 0.31
C PHE A 73 -5.36 9.77 -0.42
N LEU A 74 -4.97 10.53 -1.44
CA LEU A 74 -3.65 10.38 -2.08
C LEU A 74 -2.52 10.72 -1.08
N PHE A 75 -2.66 11.77 -0.29
CA PHE A 75 -1.68 12.11 0.74
C PHE A 75 -1.66 11.09 1.88
N LEU A 76 -2.81 10.56 2.26
CA LEU A 76 -2.88 9.42 3.19
C LEU A 76 -2.18 8.17 2.60
N TYR A 77 -2.26 7.97 1.29
CA TYR A 77 -1.52 6.92 0.59
C TYR A 77 0.01 7.13 0.65
N ALA A 78 0.48 8.37 0.61
CA ALA A 78 1.91 8.67 0.81
C ALA A 78 2.37 8.26 2.22
N LEU A 79 1.56 8.54 3.24
CA LEU A 79 1.82 8.11 4.62
C LEU A 79 1.86 6.58 4.73
N TYR A 80 0.90 5.89 4.12
CA TYR A 80 0.88 4.43 4.03
C TYR A 80 2.16 3.90 3.37
N SER A 81 2.52 4.39 2.17
CA SER A 81 3.69 3.91 1.43
C SER A 81 4.98 4.11 2.22
N ALA A 82 5.15 5.28 2.84
CA ALA A 82 6.32 5.61 3.64
C ALA A 82 6.45 4.71 4.89
N ALA A 83 5.33 4.37 5.54
CA ALA A 83 5.32 3.52 6.71
C ALA A 83 5.48 2.04 6.37
N PHE A 84 4.78 1.58 5.33
CA PHE A 84 4.64 0.15 5.01
C PHE A 84 5.86 -0.41 4.28
N GLU A 85 6.38 0.28 3.27
CA GLU A 85 7.42 -0.30 2.40
C GLU A 85 8.71 -0.64 3.17
N GLY A 86 9.15 0.25 4.06
CA GLY A 86 10.31 0.01 4.91
C GLY A 86 10.06 -1.11 5.93
N ALA A 87 8.94 -1.02 6.65
CA ALA A 87 8.56 -1.98 7.68
C ALA A 87 8.34 -3.38 7.11
N ASN A 88 7.73 -3.49 5.92
CA ASN A 88 7.46 -4.77 5.28
C ASN A 88 8.76 -5.51 4.89
N ARG A 89 9.73 -4.80 4.32
CA ARG A 89 11.04 -5.38 4.01
C ARG A 89 11.82 -5.78 5.27
N ALA A 90 11.82 -4.93 6.29
CA ALA A 90 12.45 -5.21 7.56
C ALA A 90 11.78 -6.41 8.25
N TYR A 91 10.44 -6.48 8.25
CA TYR A 91 9.68 -7.60 8.80
C TYR A 91 10.02 -8.92 8.08
N LEU A 92 10.04 -8.92 6.74
CA LEU A 92 10.42 -10.09 5.95
C LEU A 92 11.83 -10.60 6.32
N ALA A 93 12.78 -9.69 6.55
CA ALA A 93 14.13 -10.04 6.96
C ALA A 93 14.20 -10.68 8.36
N THR A 94 13.19 -10.48 9.22
CA THR A 94 13.12 -11.15 10.54
C THR A 94 12.60 -12.59 10.48
N LEU A 95 12.05 -13.02 9.36
CA LEU A 95 11.43 -14.33 9.20
C LEU A 95 12.43 -15.40 8.71
N VAL A 96 13.63 -15.01 8.32
CA VAL A 96 14.65 -15.87 7.73
C VAL A 96 16.02 -15.64 8.36
N PRO A 97 16.92 -16.65 8.38
CA PRO A 97 18.29 -16.48 8.84
C PRO A 97 19.07 -15.50 7.96
N GLU A 98 20.18 -14.97 8.49
CA GLU A 98 21.00 -13.91 7.87
C GLU A 98 21.39 -14.25 6.42
N GLU A 99 21.82 -15.48 6.19
CA GLU A 99 22.30 -15.97 4.89
C GLU A 99 21.20 -16.02 3.83
N ALA A 100 19.93 -16.13 4.24
CA ALA A 100 18.78 -16.24 3.36
C ALA A 100 18.08 -14.89 3.09
N LYS A 101 18.43 -13.81 3.81
CA LYS A 101 17.73 -12.53 3.72
C LYS A 101 17.66 -11.96 2.29
N ALA A 102 18.79 -11.95 1.59
CA ALA A 102 18.85 -11.43 0.22
C ALA A 102 17.95 -12.25 -0.73
N GLY A 103 17.99 -13.58 -0.61
CA GLY A 103 17.14 -14.48 -1.39
C GLY A 103 15.65 -14.31 -1.09
N ALA A 104 15.28 -14.18 0.18
CA ALA A 104 13.88 -13.97 0.60
C ALA A 104 13.32 -12.64 0.08
N ILE A 105 14.10 -11.55 0.15
CA ILE A 105 13.70 -10.24 -0.38
C ILE A 105 13.59 -10.30 -1.91
N GLY A 106 14.54 -10.97 -2.59
CA GLY A 106 14.48 -11.18 -4.04
C GLY A 106 13.26 -11.97 -4.47
N LEU A 107 12.96 -13.08 -3.80
CA LEU A 107 11.77 -13.89 -4.05
C LEU A 107 10.48 -13.09 -3.83
N TYR A 108 10.40 -12.32 -2.74
CA TYR A 108 9.27 -11.45 -2.46
C TYR A 108 9.02 -10.47 -3.61
N HIS A 109 10.05 -9.75 -4.07
CA HIS A 109 9.91 -8.81 -5.19
C HIS A 109 9.57 -9.50 -6.51
N THR A 110 10.07 -10.71 -6.73
CA THR A 110 9.71 -11.52 -7.91
C THR A 110 8.23 -11.88 -7.88
N VAL A 111 7.73 -12.40 -6.76
CA VAL A 111 6.31 -12.77 -6.60
C VAL A 111 5.42 -11.55 -6.76
N VAL A 112 5.75 -10.43 -6.10
CA VAL A 112 5.00 -9.18 -6.23
C VAL A 112 5.00 -8.69 -7.69
N GLY A 113 6.16 -8.70 -8.36
CA GLY A 113 6.28 -8.27 -9.76
C GLY A 113 5.43 -9.12 -10.72
N VAL A 114 5.46 -10.46 -10.55
CA VAL A 114 4.63 -11.38 -11.36
C VAL A 114 3.15 -11.16 -11.11
N LEU A 115 2.74 -10.96 -9.86
CA LEU A 115 1.33 -10.74 -9.49
C LEU A 115 0.82 -9.35 -9.88
N LEU A 116 1.70 -8.38 -10.10
CA LEU A 116 1.32 -7.02 -10.46
C LEU A 116 0.58 -6.95 -11.81
N LEU A 117 0.97 -7.77 -12.79
CA LEU A 117 0.31 -7.83 -14.10
C LEU A 117 -1.15 -8.32 -14.00
N PRO A 118 -1.44 -9.53 -13.45
CA PRO A 118 -2.82 -9.97 -13.32
C PRO A 118 -3.64 -9.06 -12.39
N ALA A 119 -3.04 -8.51 -11.33
CA ALA A 119 -3.72 -7.56 -10.44
C ALA A 119 -4.12 -6.28 -11.18
N SER A 120 -3.22 -5.72 -12.00
CA SER A 120 -3.50 -4.52 -12.80
C SER A 120 -4.56 -4.79 -13.86
N LEU A 121 -4.52 -5.97 -14.50
CA LEU A 121 -5.51 -6.38 -15.49
C LEU A 121 -6.89 -6.53 -14.83
N LEU A 122 -6.97 -7.25 -13.73
CA LEU A 122 -8.21 -7.41 -12.96
C LEU A 122 -8.80 -6.06 -12.55
N PHE A 123 -7.96 -5.16 -12.00
CA PHE A 123 -8.41 -3.84 -11.59
C PHE A 123 -8.92 -3.02 -12.77
N GLY A 124 -8.23 -3.07 -13.91
CA GLY A 124 -8.65 -2.39 -15.14
C GLY A 124 -9.97 -2.96 -15.72
N LEU A 125 -10.14 -4.26 -15.71
CA LEU A 125 -11.39 -4.90 -16.15
C LEU A 125 -12.56 -4.54 -15.24
N LEU A 126 -12.37 -4.56 -13.92
CA LEU A 126 -13.40 -4.15 -12.96
C LEU A 126 -13.76 -2.66 -13.15
N TRP A 127 -12.76 -1.82 -13.40
CA TRP A 127 -12.98 -0.40 -13.66
C TRP A 127 -13.82 -0.19 -14.93
N GLN A 128 -13.51 -0.88 -16.03
CA GLN A 128 -14.25 -0.77 -17.29
C GLN A 128 -15.67 -1.35 -17.19
N ALA A 129 -15.84 -2.48 -16.50
CA ALA A 129 -17.13 -3.17 -16.44
C ALA A 129 -18.08 -2.59 -15.41
N PHE A 130 -17.56 -2.16 -14.24
CA PHE A 130 -18.37 -1.78 -13.07
C PHE A 130 -18.02 -0.41 -12.51
N GLY A 131 -17.07 0.30 -13.13
CA GLY A 131 -16.63 1.62 -12.73
C GLY A 131 -15.55 1.62 -11.62
N ALA A 132 -14.99 2.82 -11.39
CA ALA A 132 -13.90 3.02 -10.45
C ALA A 132 -14.22 2.53 -9.03
N ALA A 133 -15.44 2.79 -8.54
CA ALA A 133 -15.83 2.39 -7.19
C ALA A 133 -15.71 0.88 -6.96
N ALA A 134 -16.17 0.05 -7.91
CA ALA A 134 -16.07 -1.40 -7.80
C ALA A 134 -14.62 -1.89 -7.77
N ALA A 135 -13.74 -1.31 -8.58
CA ALA A 135 -12.32 -1.64 -8.61
C ALA A 135 -11.66 -1.30 -7.26
N PHE A 136 -11.91 -0.10 -6.71
CA PHE A 136 -11.38 0.30 -5.42
C PHE A 136 -11.95 -0.51 -4.26
N LEU A 137 -13.24 -0.83 -4.26
CA LEU A 137 -13.84 -1.69 -3.23
C LEU A 137 -13.23 -3.10 -3.24
N THR A 138 -12.98 -3.66 -4.42
CA THR A 138 -12.30 -4.96 -4.54
C THR A 138 -10.89 -4.89 -3.96
N GLY A 139 -10.11 -3.84 -4.26
CA GLY A 139 -8.79 -3.64 -3.68
C GLY A 139 -8.82 -3.49 -2.16
N ALA A 140 -9.81 -2.75 -1.63
CA ALA A 140 -9.99 -2.61 -0.18
C ALA A 140 -10.36 -3.95 0.48
N ALA A 141 -11.25 -4.74 -0.14
CA ALA A 141 -11.63 -6.05 0.36
C ALA A 141 -10.46 -7.03 0.40
N LEU A 142 -9.61 -7.03 -0.64
CA LEU A 142 -8.39 -7.84 -0.67
C LEU A 142 -7.41 -7.43 0.42
N ALA A 143 -7.23 -6.13 0.66
CA ALA A 143 -6.36 -5.63 1.72
C ALA A 143 -6.88 -6.01 3.11
N LEU A 144 -8.19 -5.93 3.36
CA LEU A 144 -8.80 -6.38 4.60
C LEU A 144 -8.67 -7.89 4.78
N GLY A 145 -8.84 -8.67 3.71
CA GLY A 145 -8.60 -10.11 3.71
C GLY A 145 -7.14 -10.44 4.07
N ALA A 146 -6.19 -9.74 3.48
CA ALA A 146 -4.76 -9.88 3.80
C ALA A 146 -4.47 -9.51 5.26
N LEU A 147 -5.08 -8.43 5.78
CA LEU A 147 -4.97 -8.05 7.19
C LEU A 147 -5.50 -9.14 8.11
N LEU A 148 -6.68 -9.69 7.82
CA LEU A 148 -7.27 -10.76 8.63
C LEU A 148 -6.38 -12.01 8.62
N LEU A 149 -5.90 -12.44 7.46
CA LEU A 149 -4.97 -13.58 7.35
C LEU A 149 -3.69 -13.32 8.16
N PHE A 150 -3.12 -12.13 8.05
CA PHE A 150 -1.91 -11.75 8.79
C PHE A 150 -2.12 -11.79 10.31
N LEU A 151 -3.29 -11.37 10.80
CA LEU A 151 -3.62 -11.38 12.23
C LEU A 151 -3.91 -12.79 12.75
N VAL A 152 -4.60 -13.64 11.96
CA VAL A 152 -4.97 -15.02 12.35
C VAL A 152 -3.74 -15.92 12.34
N ASP A 153 -2.87 -15.82 11.33
CA ASP A 153 -1.67 -16.66 11.20
C ASP A 153 -0.63 -16.40 12.30
N GLY A 154 -0.79 -15.34 13.07
CA GLY A 154 0.09 -15.00 14.20
C GLY A 154 1.53 -14.70 13.78
N THR A 155 1.80 -14.54 12.48
CA THR A 155 3.12 -14.20 11.94
C THR A 155 3.67 -12.90 12.51
N GLY A 156 2.80 -11.99 12.96
CA GLY A 156 3.19 -10.79 13.70
C GLY A 156 3.90 -11.07 15.05
N ARG A 157 3.97 -12.32 15.50
CA ARG A 157 4.59 -12.75 16.77
C ARG A 157 5.80 -13.66 16.61
N ARG A 158 6.10 -14.14 15.41
CA ARG A 158 7.21 -15.05 15.13
C ARG A 158 8.39 -14.29 14.51
N ALA A 159 9.22 -13.64 15.35
CA ALA A 159 10.58 -13.33 14.97
C ALA A 159 11.39 -14.65 14.99
N TYR A 160 12.26 -14.87 14.01
CA TYR A 160 13.23 -15.96 14.03
C TYR A 160 14.13 -15.74 15.26
N PRO A 161 14.25 -16.69 16.21
CA PRO A 161 15.20 -16.54 17.30
C PRO A 161 16.62 -16.53 16.69
N GLY A 162 17.27 -15.36 16.78
CA GLY A 162 18.66 -15.18 16.34
C GLY A 162 19.65 -15.96 17.20
#